data_602f36a5cb6c70392c4c8f3b9405e7e6
#
_entry.id   602f36a5cb6c70392c4c8f3b9405e7e6
#
_cell.length_a   1.000
_cell.length_b   1.000
_cell.length_c   1.000
_cell.angle_alpha   90.00
_cell.angle_beta   90.00
_cell.angle_gamma   90.00
#
_symmetry.space_group_name_H-M   'P 1'
#
loop_
_entity.id
_entity.type
_entity.pdbx_description
1 polymer ?
#
loop_
_entity_poly.entity_id
_entity_poly.type
_entity_poly.pdbx_seq_one_letter_code
_entity_poly.pdbx_strand_id
1 'polypeptide(L)'
;YTPLESLAFRVPTLTTSLAGFGLWVRTHYGKKHPGITVLDRNDSNYFDVVDGVAERVKEIASLHKADRKKYMKNAKDVSEIALWENNITYYKQAYSKSLEKLMSAGGTYPATRNDKSMEYRKFEVNQPTWNSVFVSRHLPEKLKDLEILSKNLWWCWNESAKNLFASVDPQAWEASGMNPIAMLDKVSRKRYQQLEKDVKFLTDLQEVMTEFKEYMALKEKRTNPSVAYFCMEYGLDTSLKIYSGGLGILAGDYIKETSDMNTNLVAVGLLYRFGYFNQKLTAQGEQVAEDVAQDFMKIPASPVRDENGNWVSISVAFPGRNLNARVWRVDVGRTELYLLDTDIPENLPEDRSITYNLYGGDWENRLKQELLLGVGGIRALRKLGFNPQVYHCNEGHAAFIGLERLRELIAEQNLE
;
A
#
# COMPACT_ATOMS: atom_id res chain seq x y z
N TYR A 1 -8.05 13.44 -5.89
CA TYR A 1 -9.17 12.54 -6.22
C TYR A 1 -10.51 13.24 -6.10
N THR A 2 -10.90 13.78 -4.94
CA THR A 2 -12.24 14.34 -4.70
C THR A 2 -12.72 15.34 -5.76
N PRO A 3 -11.91 16.30 -6.25
CA PRO A 3 -12.36 17.17 -7.33
C PRO A 3 -12.65 16.41 -8.63
N LEU A 4 -11.87 15.37 -8.94
CA LEU A 4 -12.03 14.57 -10.14
C LEU A 4 -13.30 13.70 -10.08
N GLU A 5 -13.57 13.09 -8.93
CA GLU A 5 -14.81 12.34 -8.67
C GLU A 5 -16.04 13.24 -8.82
N SER A 6 -16.02 14.43 -8.22
CA SER A 6 -17.11 15.40 -8.36
C SER A 6 -17.37 15.72 -9.83
N LEU A 7 -16.34 15.94 -10.61
CA LEU A 7 -16.44 16.21 -12.06
C LEU A 7 -17.02 15.01 -12.82
N ALA A 8 -16.60 13.78 -12.49
CA ALA A 8 -17.10 12.56 -13.11
C ALA A 8 -18.60 12.37 -12.85
N PHE A 9 -19.10 12.77 -11.67
CA PHE A 9 -20.52 12.83 -11.34
C PHE A 9 -21.25 14.05 -11.92
N ARG A 10 -20.61 14.79 -12.82
CA ARG A 10 -21.17 15.99 -13.46
C ARG A 10 -21.45 17.14 -12.48
N VAL A 11 -20.72 17.20 -11.38
CA VAL A 11 -20.84 18.29 -10.42
C VAL A 11 -19.83 19.38 -10.78
N PRO A 12 -20.28 20.62 -11.09
CA PRO A 12 -19.37 21.75 -11.27
C PRO A 12 -18.51 21.93 -10.02
N THR A 13 -17.21 21.91 -10.19
CA THR A 13 -16.25 21.78 -9.10
C THR A 13 -15.42 23.05 -8.94
N LEU A 14 -15.04 23.35 -7.70
CA LEU A 14 -14.14 24.42 -7.36
C LEU A 14 -12.95 23.85 -6.59
N THR A 15 -11.75 24.22 -7.00
CA THR A 15 -10.48 23.80 -6.37
C THR A 15 -9.50 24.97 -6.30
N THR A 16 -8.35 24.74 -5.72
CA THR A 16 -7.31 25.77 -5.58
C THR A 16 -6.01 25.36 -6.29
N SER A 17 -5.14 26.35 -6.51
CA SER A 17 -3.81 26.13 -7.09
C SER A 17 -2.79 25.46 -6.16
N LEU A 18 -3.15 25.18 -4.89
CA LEU A 18 -2.29 24.41 -3.98
C LEU A 18 -2.19 22.95 -4.38
N ALA A 19 -3.27 22.38 -4.92
CA ALA A 19 -3.28 20.98 -5.31
C ALA A 19 -2.77 20.79 -6.74
N GLY A 20 -2.01 19.74 -6.98
CA GLY A 20 -1.48 19.40 -8.31
C GLY A 20 -2.58 19.30 -9.37
N PHE A 21 -3.76 18.77 -9.01
CA PHE A 21 -4.91 18.73 -9.90
C PHE A 21 -5.38 20.13 -10.32
N GLY A 22 -5.41 21.12 -9.42
CA GLY A 22 -5.74 22.50 -9.75
C GLY A 22 -4.74 23.13 -10.71
N LEU A 23 -3.45 22.87 -10.52
CA LEU A 23 -2.39 23.34 -11.44
C LEU A 23 -2.52 22.68 -12.81
N TRP A 24 -2.79 21.38 -12.85
CA TRP A 24 -3.01 20.63 -14.09
C TRP A 24 -4.22 21.18 -14.87
N VAL A 25 -5.34 21.42 -14.19
CA VAL A 25 -6.54 22.03 -14.81
C VAL A 25 -6.22 23.40 -15.38
N ARG A 26 -5.47 24.24 -14.65
CA ARG A 26 -5.07 25.57 -15.14
C ARG A 26 -4.28 25.51 -16.44
N THR A 27 -3.40 24.54 -16.57
CA THR A 27 -2.59 24.34 -17.76
C THR A 27 -3.43 23.96 -18.97
N HIS A 28 -4.49 23.14 -18.76
CA HIS A 28 -5.31 22.61 -19.86
C HIS A 28 -6.54 23.49 -20.18
N TYR A 29 -7.13 24.16 -19.19
CA TYR A 29 -8.42 24.86 -19.29
C TYR A 29 -8.39 26.31 -18.80
N GLY A 30 -7.28 26.80 -18.26
CA GLY A 30 -7.19 28.12 -17.64
C GLY A 30 -7.79 28.15 -16.22
N LYS A 31 -7.94 29.37 -15.67
CA LYS A 31 -8.45 29.56 -14.28
C LYS A 31 -9.95 29.38 -14.15
N LYS A 32 -10.72 29.69 -15.17
CA LYS A 32 -12.19 29.60 -15.21
C LYS A 32 -12.62 28.80 -16.43
N HIS A 33 -13.25 27.68 -16.19
CA HIS A 33 -13.88 26.85 -17.21
C HIS A 33 -15.29 26.47 -16.75
N PRO A 34 -16.31 26.49 -17.65
CA PRO A 34 -17.61 25.99 -17.28
C PRO A 34 -17.51 24.52 -16.86
N GLY A 35 -17.69 24.23 -15.60
CA GLY A 35 -17.53 22.90 -14.98
C GLY A 35 -16.44 22.82 -13.93
N ILE A 36 -15.37 23.61 -14.03
CA ILE A 36 -14.33 23.69 -12.99
C ILE A 36 -13.77 25.10 -12.87
N THR A 37 -13.51 25.53 -11.64
CA THR A 37 -12.84 26.79 -11.33
C THR A 37 -11.64 26.53 -10.43
N VAL A 38 -10.52 27.15 -10.74
CA VAL A 38 -9.31 27.07 -9.92
C VAL A 38 -9.01 28.46 -9.34
N LEU A 39 -9.09 28.57 -8.02
CA LEU A 39 -8.73 29.79 -7.30
C LEU A 39 -7.23 29.78 -6.95
N ASP A 40 -6.58 30.92 -7.09
CA ASP A 40 -5.20 31.07 -6.63
C ASP A 40 -5.17 31.05 -5.11
N ARG A 41 -4.35 30.20 -4.53
CA ARG A 41 -4.16 30.07 -3.09
C ARG A 41 -2.68 30.11 -2.73
N ASN A 42 -2.36 30.97 -1.75
CA ASN A 42 -1.06 31.03 -1.08
C ASN A 42 -1.28 31.35 0.42
N ASP A 43 -0.20 31.45 1.18
CA ASP A 43 -0.28 31.65 2.63
C ASP A 43 -0.86 33.00 3.06
N SER A 44 -0.89 34.00 2.16
CA SER A 44 -1.31 35.37 2.48
C SER A 44 -2.71 35.75 1.97
N ASN A 45 -3.38 34.93 1.16
CA ASN A 45 -4.63 35.29 0.47
C ASN A 45 -5.87 34.49 0.92
N TYR A 46 -5.91 34.10 2.19
CA TYR A 46 -7.01 33.27 2.70
C TYR A 46 -8.39 33.89 2.47
N PHE A 47 -8.57 35.17 2.81
CA PHE A 47 -9.88 35.85 2.68
C PHE A 47 -10.28 36.05 1.22
N ASP A 48 -9.34 36.34 0.32
CA ASP A 48 -9.64 36.43 -1.11
C ASP A 48 -10.15 35.10 -1.67
N VAL A 49 -9.62 33.99 -1.17
CA VAL A 49 -10.10 32.65 -1.55
C VAL A 49 -11.50 32.38 -1.01
N VAL A 50 -11.79 32.79 0.23
CA VAL A 50 -13.13 32.65 0.83
C VAL A 50 -14.16 33.42 0.01
N ASP A 51 -13.85 34.68 -0.34
CA ASP A 51 -14.72 35.52 -1.16
C ASP A 51 -14.89 34.94 -2.57
N GLY A 52 -13.82 34.47 -3.19
CA GLY A 52 -13.86 33.82 -4.50
C GLY A 52 -14.70 32.52 -4.50
N VAL A 53 -14.67 31.74 -3.41
CA VAL A 53 -15.55 30.58 -3.23
C VAL A 53 -17.01 31.04 -3.15
N ALA A 54 -17.30 32.04 -2.31
CA ALA A 54 -18.66 32.56 -2.11
C ALA A 54 -19.25 33.12 -3.41
N GLU A 55 -18.49 33.91 -4.16
CA GLU A 55 -18.91 34.46 -5.46
C GLU A 55 -19.20 33.33 -6.45
N ARG A 56 -18.31 32.34 -6.57
CA ARG A 56 -18.49 31.26 -7.52
C ARG A 56 -19.66 30.36 -7.20
N VAL A 57 -19.91 30.10 -5.92
CA VAL A 57 -21.10 29.35 -5.48
C VAL A 57 -22.37 30.11 -5.83
N LYS A 58 -22.43 31.43 -5.58
CA LYS A 58 -23.60 32.28 -5.95
C LYS A 58 -23.81 32.28 -7.47
N GLU A 59 -22.74 32.42 -8.26
CA GLU A 59 -22.80 32.36 -9.72
C GLU A 59 -23.41 31.05 -10.21
N ILE A 60 -22.92 29.92 -9.75
CA ILE A 60 -23.43 28.59 -10.15
C ILE A 60 -24.85 28.36 -9.67
N ALA A 61 -25.19 28.81 -8.46
CA ALA A 61 -26.55 28.67 -7.91
C ALA A 61 -27.59 29.50 -8.71
N SER A 62 -27.17 30.64 -9.27
CA SER A 62 -28.04 31.52 -10.05
C SER A 62 -28.23 31.10 -11.51
N LEU A 63 -27.51 30.06 -11.99
CA LEU A 63 -27.57 29.61 -13.37
C LEU A 63 -29.02 29.11 -13.74
N HIS A 64 -29.48 29.50 -14.92
CA HIS A 64 -30.69 28.93 -15.51
C HIS A 64 -30.48 27.45 -15.85
N LYS A 65 -31.57 26.69 -15.95
CA LYS A 65 -31.58 25.24 -16.18
C LYS A 65 -30.76 24.82 -17.40
N ALA A 66 -30.78 25.60 -18.47
CA ALA A 66 -30.00 25.31 -19.70
C ALA A 66 -28.50 25.46 -19.47
N ASP A 67 -28.08 26.56 -18.81
CA ASP A 67 -26.69 26.83 -18.52
C ASP A 67 -26.13 25.82 -17.50
N ARG A 68 -26.95 25.46 -16.50
CA ARG A 68 -26.56 24.41 -15.52
C ARG A 68 -26.27 23.08 -16.20
N LYS A 69 -27.10 22.67 -17.21
CA LYS A 69 -26.81 21.46 -18.00
C LYS A 69 -25.49 21.55 -18.75
N LYS A 70 -25.14 22.72 -19.28
CA LYS A 70 -23.86 22.97 -19.95
C LYS A 70 -22.69 22.84 -18.97
N TYR A 71 -22.81 23.41 -17.77
CA TYR A 71 -21.79 23.29 -16.72
C TYR A 71 -21.58 21.84 -16.29
N MET A 72 -22.67 21.09 -16.12
CA MET A 72 -22.65 19.66 -15.78
C MET A 72 -21.98 18.82 -16.88
N LYS A 73 -22.26 19.11 -18.15
CA LYS A 73 -21.61 18.44 -19.28
C LYS A 73 -20.10 18.72 -19.28
N ASN A 74 -19.73 19.99 -19.19
CA ASN A 74 -18.33 20.40 -19.20
C ASN A 74 -17.55 19.85 -17.99
N ALA A 75 -18.20 19.68 -16.83
CA ALA A 75 -17.59 19.01 -15.68
C ALA A 75 -17.20 17.57 -16.04
N LYS A 76 -18.11 16.83 -16.69
CA LYS A 76 -17.81 15.48 -17.14
C LYS A 76 -16.70 15.45 -18.21
N ASP A 77 -16.75 16.35 -19.19
CA ASP A 77 -15.76 16.41 -20.26
C ASP A 77 -14.34 16.64 -19.69
N VAL A 78 -14.21 17.44 -18.62
CA VAL A 78 -12.93 17.61 -17.90
C VAL A 78 -12.49 16.32 -17.21
N SER A 79 -13.41 15.56 -16.62
CA SER A 79 -13.06 14.27 -15.98
C SER A 79 -12.61 13.20 -16.96
N GLU A 80 -13.14 13.19 -18.17
CA GLU A 80 -12.80 12.19 -19.18
C GLU A 80 -11.33 12.26 -19.60
N ILE A 81 -10.71 13.45 -19.60
CA ILE A 81 -9.27 13.59 -19.90
C ILE A 81 -8.41 12.96 -18.81
N ALA A 82 -8.90 12.94 -17.57
CA ALA A 82 -8.20 12.35 -16.44
C ALA A 82 -8.48 10.84 -16.23
N LEU A 83 -9.22 10.19 -17.15
CA LEU A 83 -9.42 8.74 -17.10
C LEU A 83 -8.09 7.99 -17.21
N TRP A 84 -8.02 6.84 -16.57
CA TRP A 84 -6.83 5.98 -16.58
C TRP A 84 -6.41 5.59 -18.00
N GLU A 85 -7.35 5.36 -18.91
CA GLU A 85 -7.08 5.08 -20.33
C GLU A 85 -6.18 6.14 -20.96
N ASN A 86 -6.35 7.41 -20.58
CA ASN A 86 -5.53 8.52 -21.05
C ASN A 86 -4.23 8.66 -20.23
N ASN A 87 -4.32 8.57 -18.92
CA ASN A 87 -3.19 8.82 -18.02
C ASN A 87 -2.16 7.68 -18.05
N ILE A 88 -2.58 6.43 -18.26
CA ILE A 88 -1.67 5.28 -18.35
C ILE A 88 -0.63 5.45 -19.48
N THR A 89 -0.98 6.21 -20.52
CA THR A 89 -0.05 6.51 -21.61
C THR A 89 1.15 7.33 -21.16
N TYR A 90 0.96 8.28 -20.23
CA TYR A 90 2.05 9.08 -19.67
C TYR A 90 2.97 8.22 -18.80
N TYR A 91 2.43 7.30 -18.04
CA TYR A 91 3.22 6.33 -17.26
C TYR A 91 4.04 5.44 -18.19
N LYS A 92 3.42 4.87 -19.23
CA LYS A 92 4.12 4.05 -20.25
C LYS A 92 5.24 4.83 -20.93
N GLN A 93 4.99 6.10 -21.30
CA GLN A 93 6.01 6.97 -21.89
C GLN A 93 7.16 7.27 -20.92
N ALA A 94 6.85 7.52 -19.64
CA ALA A 94 7.87 7.73 -18.62
C ALA A 94 8.74 6.48 -18.44
N TYR A 95 8.12 5.31 -18.40
CA TYR A 95 8.83 4.03 -18.30
C TYR A 95 9.69 3.77 -19.54
N SER A 96 9.16 3.98 -20.75
CA SER A 96 9.95 3.85 -21.97
C SER A 96 11.16 4.78 -21.99
N LYS A 97 10.98 6.06 -21.63
CA LYS A 97 12.10 7.01 -21.52
C LYS A 97 13.13 6.60 -20.48
N SER A 98 12.69 6.01 -19.35
CA SER A 98 13.61 5.50 -18.33
C SER A 98 14.41 4.31 -18.84
N LEU A 99 13.77 3.40 -19.59
CA LEU A 99 14.44 2.26 -20.22
C LEU A 99 15.39 2.71 -21.34
N GLU A 100 15.01 3.68 -22.16
CA GLU A 100 15.87 4.25 -23.20
C GLU A 100 17.12 4.90 -22.59
N LYS A 101 16.97 5.65 -21.48
CA LYS A 101 18.10 6.23 -20.76
C LYS A 101 19.02 5.17 -20.18
N LEU A 102 18.45 4.09 -19.61
CA LEU A 102 19.23 2.96 -19.10
C LEU A 102 20.03 2.28 -20.24
N MET A 103 19.40 2.02 -21.38
CA MET A 103 20.06 1.39 -22.54
C MET A 103 21.14 2.30 -23.13
N SER A 104 20.90 3.61 -23.23
CA SER A 104 21.87 4.58 -23.75
C SER A 104 23.07 4.78 -22.83
N ALA A 105 22.91 4.54 -21.53
CA ALA A 105 23.99 4.58 -20.55
C ALA A 105 24.85 3.33 -20.49
N GLY A 106 24.61 2.33 -21.36
CA GLY A 106 25.40 1.09 -21.43
C GLY A 106 25.24 0.15 -20.23
N GLY A 107 24.14 0.30 -19.48
CA GLY A 107 23.93 -0.37 -18.20
C GLY A 107 23.55 -1.84 -18.32
N THR A 108 24.49 -2.72 -18.12
CA THR A 108 24.24 -4.05 -17.56
C THR A 108 24.63 -3.99 -16.08
N TYR A 109 23.69 -4.30 -15.16
CA TYR A 109 23.93 -4.28 -13.73
C TYR A 109 24.72 -5.53 -13.28
N PRO A 110 25.88 -5.37 -12.60
CA PRO A 110 26.56 -6.49 -11.99
C PRO A 110 25.90 -6.93 -10.68
N ALA A 111 26.08 -8.19 -10.33
CA ALA A 111 25.57 -8.81 -9.11
C ALA A 111 26.23 -8.22 -7.84
N THR A 112 25.45 -8.15 -6.79
CA THR A 112 25.74 -7.60 -5.47
C THR A 112 27.11 -7.99 -4.87
N ARG A 113 27.86 -6.99 -4.38
CA ARG A 113 28.95 -7.19 -3.43
C ARG A 113 28.38 -7.42 -2.03
N ASN A 114 28.80 -8.51 -1.38
CA ASN A 114 28.51 -8.77 0.03
C ASN A 114 29.16 -7.70 0.92
N ASP A 115 28.36 -6.88 1.54
CA ASP A 115 28.80 -5.96 2.58
C ASP A 115 29.17 -6.78 3.84
N LYS A 116 30.45 -6.80 4.19
CA LYS A 116 30.89 -7.37 5.46
C LYS A 116 30.44 -6.40 6.57
N SER A 117 29.37 -6.75 7.27
CA SER A 117 28.92 -6.05 8.45
C SER A 117 29.99 -6.06 9.54
N MET A 118 30.27 -4.90 10.16
CA MET A 118 31.08 -4.84 11.38
C MET A 118 30.40 -5.64 12.50
N GLU A 119 31.09 -6.61 13.06
CA GLU A 119 30.62 -7.32 14.24
C GLU A 119 30.65 -6.39 15.47
N TYR A 120 29.49 -6.02 15.97
CA TYR A 120 29.36 -5.40 17.29
C TYR A 120 29.45 -6.48 18.38
N ARG A 121 30.31 -6.25 19.41
CA ARG A 121 30.40 -7.11 20.59
C ARG A 121 29.02 -7.16 21.29
N LYS A 122 28.42 -8.35 21.38
CA LYS A 122 27.26 -8.63 22.20
C LYS A 122 27.67 -8.48 23.68
N PHE A 123 27.03 -7.57 24.39
CA PHE A 123 26.99 -7.62 25.85
C PHE A 123 25.97 -8.69 26.23
N GLU A 124 26.42 -9.80 26.81
CA GLU A 124 25.53 -10.77 27.43
C GLU A 124 24.99 -10.18 28.74
N VAL A 125 23.80 -9.65 28.68
CA VAL A 125 23.00 -9.39 29.88
C VAL A 125 22.21 -10.66 30.14
N ASN A 126 22.28 -11.18 31.37
CA ASN A 126 21.55 -12.34 31.83
C ASN A 126 20.05 -11.99 31.93
N GLN A 127 19.36 -11.97 30.78
CA GLN A 127 17.92 -11.71 30.68
C GLN A 127 17.18 -13.03 30.51
N PRO A 128 15.98 -13.19 31.12
CA PRO A 128 15.18 -14.37 30.92
C PRO A 128 14.86 -14.56 29.45
N THR A 129 15.13 -15.74 28.92
CA THR A 129 14.81 -16.09 27.52
C THR A 129 13.33 -16.40 27.44
N TRP A 130 12.58 -15.47 26.82
CA TRP A 130 11.16 -15.71 26.52
C TRP A 130 11.04 -16.53 25.25
N ASN A 131 10.60 -17.78 25.41
CA ASN A 131 10.22 -18.61 24.27
C ASN A 131 8.74 -18.40 23.98
N SER A 132 8.42 -17.83 22.84
CA SER A 132 7.04 -17.75 22.38
C SER A 132 6.58 -19.15 21.95
N VAL A 133 5.62 -19.70 22.66
CA VAL A 133 4.95 -20.94 22.24
C VAL A 133 3.79 -20.57 21.33
N PHE A 134 3.93 -20.89 20.05
CA PHE A 134 2.85 -20.70 19.08
C PHE A 134 1.96 -21.95 19.07
N VAL A 135 0.72 -21.79 19.48
CA VAL A 135 -0.31 -22.83 19.27
C VAL A 135 -0.93 -22.58 17.90
N SER A 136 -0.50 -23.33 16.90
CA SER A 136 -1.13 -23.28 15.60
C SER A 136 -2.49 -23.96 15.64
N ARG A 137 -3.49 -23.29 15.08
CA ARG A 137 -4.80 -23.90 14.81
C ARG A 137 -4.61 -25.09 13.86
N HIS A 138 -5.29 -26.17 14.14
CA HIS A 138 -5.33 -27.33 13.25
C HIS A 138 -6.70 -27.39 12.58
N LEU A 139 -6.78 -26.96 11.33
CA LEU A 139 -7.97 -27.14 10.53
C LEU A 139 -8.09 -28.61 10.11
N PRO A 140 -9.31 -29.16 10.07
CA PRO A 140 -9.57 -30.47 9.48
C PRO A 140 -9.02 -30.55 8.05
N GLU A 141 -8.60 -31.75 7.63
CA GLU A 141 -7.94 -31.95 6.33
C GLU A 141 -8.74 -31.38 5.15
N LYS A 142 -10.06 -31.60 5.13
CA LYS A 142 -10.96 -31.14 4.08
C LYS A 142 -11.13 -29.61 4.03
N LEU A 143 -10.74 -28.90 5.10
CA LEU A 143 -10.90 -27.45 5.25
C LEU A 143 -9.57 -26.68 5.21
N LYS A 144 -8.45 -27.34 4.99
CA LYS A 144 -7.11 -26.72 4.96
C LYS A 144 -6.98 -25.63 3.91
N ASP A 145 -7.69 -25.75 2.80
CA ASP A 145 -7.70 -24.77 1.73
C ASP A 145 -8.20 -23.39 2.20
N LEU A 146 -9.04 -23.31 3.23
CA LEU A 146 -9.46 -22.06 3.84
C LEU A 146 -8.27 -21.28 4.42
N GLU A 147 -7.27 -21.96 4.98
CA GLU A 147 -6.07 -21.29 5.49
C GLU A 147 -5.22 -20.71 4.37
N ILE A 148 -5.07 -21.44 3.27
CA ILE A 148 -4.33 -20.98 2.09
C ILE A 148 -5.00 -19.75 1.50
N LEU A 149 -6.31 -19.83 1.30
CA LEU A 149 -7.10 -18.74 0.73
C LEU A 149 -7.07 -17.48 1.63
N SER A 150 -7.14 -17.65 2.96
CA SER A 150 -7.17 -16.54 3.92
C SER A 150 -5.89 -15.67 3.91
N LYS A 151 -4.76 -16.25 3.49
CA LYS A 151 -3.45 -15.59 3.46
C LYS A 151 -3.20 -14.79 2.18
N ASN A 152 -3.96 -15.02 1.12
CA ASN A 152 -3.84 -14.27 -0.12
C ASN A 152 -5.03 -13.31 -0.26
N LEU A 153 -4.76 -12.02 -0.34
CA LEU A 153 -5.79 -10.98 -0.41
C LEU A 153 -6.68 -11.04 -1.66
N TRP A 154 -6.43 -11.93 -2.63
CA TRP A 154 -7.33 -12.15 -3.77
C TRP A 154 -8.78 -12.33 -3.32
N TRP A 155 -9.02 -12.99 -2.19
CA TRP A 155 -10.36 -13.17 -1.64
C TRP A 155 -11.11 -11.84 -1.40
N CYS A 156 -10.40 -10.75 -1.12
CA CYS A 156 -11.06 -9.50 -0.70
C CYS A 156 -11.74 -8.74 -1.86
N TRP A 157 -11.44 -9.05 -3.10
CA TRP A 157 -12.15 -8.53 -4.28
C TRP A 157 -12.82 -9.62 -5.12
N ASN A 158 -12.78 -10.89 -4.68
CA ASN A 158 -13.53 -11.98 -5.26
C ASN A 158 -14.79 -12.24 -4.41
N GLU A 159 -15.96 -12.06 -5.01
CA GLU A 159 -17.23 -12.14 -4.29
C GLU A 159 -17.54 -13.57 -3.81
N SER A 160 -17.25 -14.59 -4.63
CA SER A 160 -17.43 -15.99 -4.26
C SER A 160 -16.59 -16.37 -3.04
N ALA A 161 -15.33 -15.92 -3.00
CA ALA A 161 -14.43 -16.15 -1.87
C ALA A 161 -14.90 -15.43 -0.59
N LYS A 162 -15.38 -14.19 -0.70
CA LYS A 162 -15.99 -13.47 0.45
C LYS A 162 -17.19 -14.19 1.00
N ASN A 163 -18.11 -14.62 0.14
CA ASN A 163 -19.32 -15.32 0.53
C ASN A 163 -18.99 -16.68 1.16
N LEU A 164 -17.97 -17.37 0.65
CA LEU A 164 -17.47 -18.60 1.23
C LEU A 164 -17.01 -18.38 2.69
N PHE A 165 -16.15 -17.37 2.94
CA PHE A 165 -15.70 -17.06 4.31
C PHE A 165 -16.87 -16.68 5.23
N ALA A 166 -17.80 -15.85 4.75
CA ALA A 166 -18.99 -15.48 5.52
C ALA A 166 -19.85 -16.70 5.89
N SER A 167 -19.89 -17.74 5.07
CA SER A 167 -20.67 -18.98 5.30
C SER A 167 -20.00 -19.95 6.28
N VAL A 168 -18.69 -19.82 6.54
CA VAL A 168 -17.97 -20.65 7.53
C VAL A 168 -18.64 -20.52 8.90
N ASP A 169 -18.74 -19.29 9.39
CA ASP A 169 -19.43 -18.94 10.63
C ASP A 169 -19.80 -17.44 10.59
N PRO A 170 -21.05 -17.07 10.25
CA PRO A 170 -21.46 -15.69 10.08
C PRO A 170 -21.22 -14.81 11.31
N GLN A 171 -21.42 -15.36 12.52
CA GLN A 171 -21.19 -14.60 13.76
C GLN A 171 -19.70 -14.37 14.01
N ALA A 172 -18.87 -15.38 13.82
CA ALA A 172 -17.43 -15.23 13.92
C ALA A 172 -16.87 -14.30 12.83
N TRP A 173 -17.43 -14.30 11.63
CA TRP A 173 -17.09 -13.40 10.53
C TRP A 173 -17.29 -11.93 10.90
N GLU A 174 -18.48 -11.58 11.35
CA GLU A 174 -18.78 -10.22 11.82
C GLU A 174 -17.93 -9.84 13.04
N ALA A 175 -17.83 -10.73 14.04
CA ALA A 175 -17.07 -10.49 15.26
C ALA A 175 -15.55 -10.37 15.05
N SER A 176 -15.04 -10.83 13.90
CA SER A 176 -13.64 -10.68 13.49
C SER A 176 -13.39 -9.42 12.63
N GLY A 177 -14.43 -8.62 12.36
CA GLY A 177 -14.35 -7.50 11.43
C GLY A 177 -14.12 -7.95 9.98
N MET A 178 -14.70 -9.09 9.60
CA MET A 178 -14.55 -9.71 8.27
C MET A 178 -13.10 -10.10 7.91
N ASN A 179 -12.29 -10.36 8.92
CA ASN A 179 -10.92 -10.88 8.74
C ASN A 179 -10.94 -12.42 8.78
N PRO A 180 -10.66 -13.11 7.66
CA PRO A 180 -10.77 -14.58 7.62
C PRO A 180 -9.76 -15.26 8.53
N ILE A 181 -8.55 -14.73 8.69
CA ILE A 181 -7.52 -15.31 9.57
C ILE A 181 -7.99 -15.26 11.03
N ALA A 182 -8.47 -14.09 11.47
CA ALA A 182 -8.99 -13.92 12.83
C ALA A 182 -10.31 -14.67 13.05
N MET A 183 -11.15 -14.78 12.01
CA MET A 183 -12.41 -15.54 12.05
C MET A 183 -12.16 -17.03 12.25
N LEU A 184 -11.26 -17.61 11.47
CA LEU A 184 -10.93 -19.04 11.56
C LEU A 184 -10.39 -19.42 12.95
N ASP A 185 -9.78 -18.52 13.72
CA ASP A 185 -9.37 -18.76 15.12
C ASP A 185 -10.56 -18.82 16.10
N LYS A 186 -11.67 -18.17 15.74
CA LYS A 186 -12.88 -18.10 16.61
C LYS A 186 -13.89 -19.22 16.34
N VAL A 187 -13.78 -19.89 15.19
CA VAL A 187 -14.72 -20.97 14.81
C VAL A 187 -14.57 -22.17 15.75
N SER A 188 -15.69 -22.64 16.28
CA SER A 188 -15.69 -23.76 17.20
C SER A 188 -15.37 -25.10 16.50
N ARG A 189 -14.75 -26.04 17.25
CA ARG A 189 -14.49 -27.40 16.74
C ARG A 189 -15.77 -28.09 16.24
N LYS A 190 -16.90 -27.89 16.93
CA LYS A 190 -18.20 -28.43 16.52
C LYS A 190 -18.62 -27.91 15.14
N ARG A 191 -18.41 -26.63 14.89
CA ARG A 191 -18.74 -26.01 13.59
C ARG A 191 -17.85 -26.59 12.49
N TYR A 192 -16.56 -26.75 12.71
CA TYR A 192 -15.66 -27.39 11.75
C TYR A 192 -16.11 -28.82 11.42
N GLN A 193 -16.54 -29.63 12.43
CA GLN A 193 -17.06 -30.96 12.20
C GLN A 193 -18.39 -31.00 11.40
N GLN A 194 -19.18 -29.94 11.48
CA GLN A 194 -20.39 -29.80 10.65
C GLN A 194 -19.99 -29.48 9.19
N LEU A 195 -19.07 -28.54 8.99
CA LEU A 195 -18.59 -28.12 7.65
C LEU A 195 -17.93 -29.27 6.89
N GLU A 196 -17.17 -30.15 7.57
CA GLU A 196 -16.57 -31.36 6.96
C GLU A 196 -17.61 -32.36 6.39
N LYS A 197 -18.86 -32.26 6.82
CA LYS A 197 -19.97 -33.11 6.39
C LYS A 197 -20.96 -32.40 5.49
N ASP A 198 -20.82 -31.08 5.36
CA ASP A 198 -21.69 -30.25 4.52
C ASP A 198 -21.21 -30.33 3.07
N VAL A 199 -21.91 -31.12 2.27
CA VAL A 199 -21.58 -31.37 0.87
C VAL A 199 -21.61 -30.05 0.07
N LYS A 200 -22.60 -29.19 0.34
CA LYS A 200 -22.72 -27.91 -0.37
C LYS A 200 -21.51 -27.03 -0.07
N PHE A 201 -21.17 -26.86 1.21
CA PHE A 201 -20.01 -26.04 1.61
C PHE A 201 -18.70 -26.56 1.01
N LEU A 202 -18.50 -27.89 0.99
CA LEU A 202 -17.30 -28.49 0.40
C LEU A 202 -17.24 -28.30 -1.12
N THR A 203 -18.38 -28.32 -1.80
CA THR A 203 -18.46 -28.01 -3.23
C THR A 203 -18.13 -26.54 -3.48
N ASP A 204 -18.74 -25.61 -2.74
CA ASP A 204 -18.47 -24.17 -2.85
C ASP A 204 -16.98 -23.88 -2.58
N LEU A 205 -16.37 -24.52 -1.57
CA LEU A 205 -14.94 -24.40 -1.28
C LEU A 205 -14.08 -24.91 -2.45
N GLN A 206 -14.45 -26.04 -3.03
CA GLN A 206 -13.71 -26.62 -4.16
C GLN A 206 -13.80 -25.73 -5.41
N GLU A 207 -14.96 -25.14 -5.69
CA GLU A 207 -15.17 -24.22 -6.80
C GLU A 207 -14.30 -22.96 -6.64
N VAL A 208 -14.35 -22.31 -5.48
CA VAL A 208 -13.53 -21.13 -5.17
C VAL A 208 -12.04 -21.44 -5.24
N MET A 209 -11.62 -22.60 -4.73
CA MET A 209 -10.22 -23.01 -4.81
C MET A 209 -9.76 -23.36 -6.21
N THR A 210 -10.65 -23.86 -7.05
CA THR A 210 -10.35 -24.10 -8.46
C THR A 210 -10.14 -22.78 -9.18
N GLU A 211 -11.05 -21.82 -9.01
CA GLU A 211 -10.93 -20.46 -9.55
C GLU A 211 -9.62 -19.78 -9.08
N PHE A 212 -9.31 -19.87 -7.78
CA PHE A 212 -8.08 -19.33 -7.22
C PHE A 212 -6.82 -19.98 -7.82
N LYS A 213 -6.80 -21.30 -7.95
CA LYS A 213 -5.67 -22.03 -8.56
C LYS A 213 -5.49 -21.69 -10.02
N GLU A 214 -6.56 -21.61 -10.79
CA GLU A 214 -6.54 -21.17 -12.19
C GLU A 214 -6.04 -19.73 -12.31
N TYR A 215 -6.53 -18.84 -11.44
CA TYR A 215 -6.05 -17.47 -11.36
C TYR A 215 -4.54 -17.44 -11.10
N MET A 216 -4.05 -18.17 -10.09
CA MET A 216 -2.64 -18.19 -9.72
C MET A 216 -1.75 -18.91 -10.76
N ALA A 217 -2.28 -19.86 -11.52
CA ALA A 217 -1.53 -20.59 -12.55
C ALA A 217 -1.03 -19.69 -13.69
N LEU A 218 -1.71 -18.56 -13.92
CA LEU A 218 -1.28 -17.55 -14.89
C LEU A 218 -0.09 -16.72 -14.40
N LYS A 219 0.28 -16.83 -13.12
CA LYS A 219 1.48 -16.17 -12.59
C LYS A 219 2.70 -16.79 -13.26
N GLU A 220 3.37 -16.03 -14.14
CA GLU A 220 4.65 -16.43 -14.66
C GLU A 220 5.65 -16.64 -13.53
N LYS A 221 6.56 -17.61 -13.64
CA LYS A 221 7.68 -17.75 -12.70
C LYS A 221 8.59 -16.55 -12.87
N ARG A 222 8.34 -15.52 -12.07
CA ARG A 222 9.07 -14.27 -12.10
C ARG A 222 10.33 -14.42 -11.27
N THR A 223 11.46 -14.49 -11.91
CA THR A 223 12.77 -14.45 -11.23
C THR A 223 13.20 -13.02 -10.94
N ASN A 224 12.74 -12.06 -11.76
CA ASN A 224 13.05 -10.63 -11.57
C ASN A 224 11.88 -9.77 -12.05
N PRO A 225 11.20 -9.02 -11.15
CA PRO A 225 10.13 -8.11 -11.54
C PRO A 225 10.68 -6.96 -12.40
N SER A 226 9.90 -6.56 -13.43
CA SER A 226 10.27 -5.45 -14.31
C SER A 226 10.12 -4.10 -13.61
N VAL A 227 9.14 -3.97 -12.74
CA VAL A 227 8.77 -2.75 -12.05
C VAL A 227 8.75 -2.97 -10.54
N ALA A 228 9.36 -2.07 -9.77
CA ALA A 228 9.17 -1.94 -8.34
C ALA A 228 8.36 -0.67 -8.03
N TYR A 229 7.23 -0.83 -7.36
CA TYR A 229 6.33 0.25 -6.96
C TYR A 229 6.47 0.52 -5.47
N PHE A 230 6.78 1.76 -5.10
CA PHE A 230 7.02 2.18 -3.72
C PHE A 230 5.96 3.15 -3.26
N CYS A 231 5.28 2.79 -2.19
CA CYS A 231 4.29 3.66 -1.54
C CYS A 231 4.34 3.48 -0.02
N MET A 232 4.07 4.57 0.71
CA MET A 232 4.06 4.56 2.17
C MET A 232 2.80 3.91 2.73
N GLU A 233 1.73 3.82 1.95
CA GLU A 233 0.43 3.29 2.37
C GLU A 233 -0.27 2.50 1.26
N TYR A 234 -1.01 1.45 1.64
CA TYR A 234 -1.77 0.59 0.74
C TYR A 234 -3.13 0.26 1.34
N GLY A 235 -4.20 0.77 0.73
CA GLY A 235 -5.58 0.47 1.11
C GLY A 235 -6.08 -0.79 0.43
N LEU A 236 -5.76 -1.95 0.98
CA LEU A 236 -6.08 -3.25 0.40
C LEU A 236 -7.35 -3.86 0.99
N ASP A 237 -7.35 -4.03 2.31
CA ASP A 237 -8.45 -4.60 3.07
C ASP A 237 -8.38 -4.15 4.53
N THR A 238 -9.50 -4.18 5.24
CA THR A 238 -9.60 -3.79 6.65
C THR A 238 -8.81 -4.69 7.60
N SER A 239 -8.47 -5.92 7.18
CA SER A 239 -7.63 -6.84 7.91
C SER A 239 -6.15 -6.44 7.96
N LEU A 240 -5.73 -5.46 7.12
CA LEU A 240 -4.37 -4.94 7.05
C LEU A 240 -4.40 -3.42 7.10
N LYS A 241 -4.19 -2.85 8.28
CA LYS A 241 -4.33 -1.42 8.54
C LYS A 241 -3.02 -0.67 8.23
N ILE A 242 -2.74 -0.46 6.95
CA ILE A 242 -1.54 0.24 6.48
C ILE A 242 -1.87 1.39 5.53
N TYR A 243 -3.04 2.01 5.66
CA TYR A 243 -3.43 3.18 4.90
C TYR A 243 -4.30 4.14 5.73
N SER A 244 -4.43 5.37 5.28
CA SER A 244 -5.28 6.38 5.91
C SER A 244 -6.30 7.01 4.97
N GLY A 245 -5.97 7.24 3.71
CA GLY A 245 -6.79 8.00 2.79
C GLY A 245 -6.68 7.57 1.33
N GLY A 246 -7.07 8.49 0.42
CA GLY A 246 -7.19 8.23 -1.01
C GLY A 246 -5.88 7.80 -1.69
N LEU A 247 -4.73 8.23 -1.16
CA LEU A 247 -3.43 7.79 -1.67
C LEU A 247 -3.25 6.28 -1.49
N GLY A 248 -3.60 5.76 -0.30
CA GLY A 248 -3.54 4.34 -0.02
C GLY A 248 -4.55 3.53 -0.83
N ILE A 249 -5.76 4.04 -1.04
CA ILE A 249 -6.76 3.41 -1.90
C ILE A 249 -6.25 3.31 -3.33
N LEU A 250 -5.67 4.39 -3.87
CA LEU A 250 -5.03 4.34 -5.20
C LEU A 250 -3.96 3.25 -5.29
N ALA A 251 -3.05 3.22 -4.32
CA ALA A 251 -1.96 2.24 -4.31
C ALA A 251 -2.50 0.81 -4.18
N GLY A 252 -3.51 0.61 -3.33
CA GLY A 252 -4.18 -0.69 -3.15
C GLY A 252 -4.88 -1.17 -4.41
N ASP A 253 -5.69 -0.33 -5.03
CA ASP A 253 -6.39 -0.65 -6.28
C ASP A 253 -5.40 -0.90 -7.42
N TYR A 254 -4.34 -0.10 -7.51
CA TYR A 254 -3.29 -0.28 -8.51
C TYR A 254 -2.63 -1.65 -8.41
N ILE A 255 -2.24 -2.11 -7.21
CA ILE A 255 -1.59 -3.43 -7.09
C ILE A 255 -2.57 -4.60 -7.23
N LYS A 256 -3.87 -4.44 -6.92
CA LYS A 256 -4.92 -5.41 -7.25
C LYS A 256 -5.08 -5.54 -8.76
N GLU A 257 -5.18 -4.42 -9.46
CA GLU A 257 -5.29 -4.40 -10.93
C GLU A 257 -4.04 -4.97 -11.60
N THR A 258 -2.83 -4.64 -11.12
CA THR A 258 -1.59 -5.26 -11.63
C THR A 258 -1.56 -6.77 -11.43
N SER A 259 -2.21 -7.26 -10.37
CA SER A 259 -2.41 -8.69 -10.13
C SER A 259 -3.35 -9.30 -11.15
N ASP A 260 -4.50 -8.67 -11.41
CA ASP A 260 -5.50 -9.17 -12.38
C ASP A 260 -4.96 -9.14 -13.81
N MET A 261 -4.18 -8.12 -14.16
CA MET A 261 -3.49 -8.00 -15.45
C MET A 261 -2.21 -8.86 -15.57
N ASN A 262 -1.87 -9.62 -14.54
CA ASN A 262 -0.62 -10.40 -14.48
C ASN A 262 0.64 -9.57 -14.82
N THR A 263 0.68 -8.32 -14.36
CA THR A 263 1.82 -7.41 -14.61
C THR A 263 3.03 -7.84 -13.80
N ASN A 264 4.23 -7.83 -14.40
CA ASN A 264 5.47 -8.17 -13.71
C ASN A 264 5.95 -7.04 -12.79
N LEU A 265 5.29 -6.92 -11.65
CA LEU A 265 5.49 -5.87 -10.66
C LEU A 265 5.66 -6.44 -9.26
N VAL A 266 6.52 -5.80 -8.47
CA VAL A 266 6.66 -5.99 -7.02
C VAL A 266 6.36 -4.66 -6.33
N ALA A 267 5.72 -4.71 -5.17
CA ALA A 267 5.42 -3.53 -4.37
C ALA A 267 6.23 -3.51 -3.07
N VAL A 268 6.56 -2.31 -2.58
CA VAL A 268 7.33 -2.08 -1.35
C VAL A 268 6.64 -1.03 -0.50
N GLY A 269 6.52 -1.28 0.80
CA GLY A 269 5.91 -0.38 1.77
C GLY A 269 6.44 -0.57 3.19
N LEU A 270 5.71 -0.02 4.16
CA LEU A 270 6.02 -0.13 5.59
C LEU A 270 4.91 -0.89 6.31
N LEU A 271 5.28 -1.73 7.29
CA LEU A 271 4.31 -2.41 8.16
C LEU A 271 4.16 -1.61 9.46
N TYR A 272 3.00 -1.01 9.64
CA TYR A 272 2.73 -0.19 10.82
C TYR A 272 2.14 -1.00 11.96
N ARG A 273 2.65 -0.78 13.18
CA ARG A 273 2.15 -1.43 14.39
C ARG A 273 0.71 -1.03 14.73
N PHE A 274 0.40 0.27 14.61
CA PHE A 274 -0.91 0.82 14.91
C PHE A 274 -1.68 1.24 13.67
N GLY A 275 -0.99 1.43 12.53
CA GLY A 275 -1.58 1.95 11.31
C GLY A 275 -1.91 3.43 11.43
N TYR A 276 -3.15 3.79 11.06
CA TYR A 276 -3.71 5.11 11.28
C TYR A 276 -4.68 5.06 12.46
N PHE A 277 -4.83 6.16 13.20
CA PHE A 277 -5.67 6.20 14.40
C PHE A 277 -7.15 5.94 14.10
N ASN A 278 -7.85 5.33 15.05
CA ASN A 278 -9.31 5.19 15.01
C ASN A 278 -9.95 6.43 15.65
N GLN A 279 -10.96 6.96 14.99
CA GLN A 279 -11.74 8.09 15.49
C GLN A 279 -12.89 7.58 16.37
N LYS A 280 -12.98 8.11 17.59
CA LYS A 280 -14.13 7.89 18.48
C LYS A 280 -14.72 9.23 18.90
N LEU A 281 -16.00 9.21 19.27
CA LEU A 281 -16.65 10.35 19.91
C LEU A 281 -16.91 10.02 21.36
N THR A 282 -16.62 10.96 22.26
CA THR A 282 -17.04 10.89 23.65
C THR A 282 -18.54 11.11 23.78
N ALA A 283 -19.12 10.83 24.95
CA ALA A 283 -20.53 11.16 25.24
C ALA A 283 -20.85 12.67 25.12
N GLN A 284 -19.83 13.52 25.22
CA GLN A 284 -19.91 14.97 25.07
C GLN A 284 -19.74 15.45 23.64
N GLY A 285 -19.49 14.52 22.68
CA GLY A 285 -19.30 14.83 21.26
C GLY A 285 -17.86 15.25 20.91
N GLU A 286 -16.91 15.10 21.81
CA GLU A 286 -15.50 15.39 21.54
C GLU A 286 -14.85 14.24 20.76
N GLN A 287 -14.00 14.58 19.80
CA GLN A 287 -13.24 13.61 19.02
C GLN A 287 -12.06 13.08 19.85
N VAL A 288 -11.92 11.77 19.87
CA VAL A 288 -10.76 11.06 20.47
C VAL A 288 -10.08 10.23 19.39
N ALA A 289 -8.77 10.39 19.28
CA ALA A 289 -7.91 9.52 18.46
C ALA A 289 -7.43 8.34 19.33
N GLU A 290 -7.60 7.12 18.85
CA GLU A 290 -7.19 5.91 19.54
C GLU A 290 -6.29 5.07 18.65
N ASP A 291 -5.08 4.77 19.12
CA ASP A 291 -4.16 3.85 18.45
C ASP A 291 -4.45 2.41 18.89
N VAL A 292 -4.81 1.56 17.94
CA VAL A 292 -5.10 0.13 18.17
C VAL A 292 -4.05 -0.72 17.49
N ALA A 293 -3.25 -1.43 18.28
CA ALA A 293 -2.19 -2.29 17.75
C ALA A 293 -2.75 -3.42 16.88
N GLN A 294 -2.16 -3.61 15.71
CA GLN A 294 -2.40 -4.78 14.88
C GLN A 294 -1.74 -6.02 15.51
N ASP A 295 -2.47 -7.12 15.52
CA ASP A 295 -1.93 -8.43 15.85
C ASP A 295 -1.33 -9.05 14.58
N PHE A 296 0.00 -9.02 14.46
CA PHE A 296 0.70 -9.50 13.27
C PHE A 296 0.53 -11.01 13.01
N MET A 297 -0.04 -11.73 13.96
CA MET A 297 -0.43 -13.13 13.75
C MET A 297 -1.80 -13.28 13.05
N LYS A 298 -2.57 -12.18 12.98
CA LYS A 298 -3.93 -12.16 12.41
C LYS A 298 -4.06 -11.27 11.17
N ILE A 299 -2.94 -10.80 10.63
CA ILE A 299 -2.91 -10.07 9.36
C ILE A 299 -2.47 -10.99 8.22
N PRO A 300 -2.83 -10.69 6.96
CA PRO A 300 -2.43 -11.48 5.78
C PRO A 300 -0.97 -11.20 5.38
N ALA A 301 -0.07 -11.17 6.34
CA ALA A 301 1.36 -10.96 6.12
C ALA A 301 2.16 -12.13 6.71
N SER A 302 3.19 -12.54 6.01
CA SER A 302 4.08 -13.63 6.41
C SER A 302 5.52 -13.15 6.50
N PRO A 303 6.29 -13.64 7.51
CA PRO A 303 7.72 -13.36 7.57
C PRO A 303 8.45 -13.88 6.32
N VAL A 304 9.33 -13.07 5.74
CA VAL A 304 10.22 -13.56 4.69
C VAL A 304 11.43 -14.25 5.34
N ARG A 305 11.70 -15.50 4.93
CA ARG A 305 12.79 -16.31 5.45
C ARG A 305 13.81 -16.58 4.37
N ASP A 306 15.09 -16.62 4.75
CA ASP A 306 16.17 -17.08 3.89
C ASP A 306 16.20 -18.63 3.82
N GLU A 307 17.12 -19.17 3.04
CA GLU A 307 17.30 -20.61 2.86
C GLU A 307 17.65 -21.35 4.18
N ASN A 308 18.17 -20.64 5.17
CA ASN A 308 18.50 -21.18 6.50
C ASN A 308 17.35 -21.02 7.50
N GLY A 309 16.21 -20.48 7.06
CA GLY A 309 15.06 -20.21 7.93
C GLY A 309 15.16 -18.93 8.76
N ASN A 310 16.26 -18.14 8.62
CA ASN A 310 16.40 -16.87 9.31
C ASN A 310 15.49 -15.81 8.68
N TRP A 311 15.09 -14.85 9.49
CA TRP A 311 14.28 -13.73 8.99
C TRP A 311 15.13 -12.83 8.08
N VAL A 312 14.65 -12.56 6.88
CA VAL A 312 15.28 -11.58 6.00
C VAL A 312 15.16 -10.19 6.62
N SER A 313 16.28 -9.55 6.86
CA SER A 313 16.38 -8.21 7.42
C SER A 313 17.34 -7.36 6.60
N ILE A 314 17.13 -6.04 6.65
CA ILE A 314 17.99 -5.04 6.02
C ILE A 314 18.46 -4.05 7.07
N SER A 315 19.50 -3.29 6.73
CA SER A 315 20.04 -2.25 7.58
C SER A 315 20.19 -0.94 6.79
N VAL A 316 19.81 0.17 7.40
CA VAL A 316 19.97 1.53 6.87
C VAL A 316 20.85 2.32 7.84
N ALA A 317 21.94 2.94 7.33
CA ALA A 317 22.80 3.76 8.17
C ALA A 317 22.08 5.05 8.58
N PHE A 318 22.00 5.27 9.89
CA PHE A 318 21.53 6.50 10.52
C PHE A 318 22.72 7.17 11.25
N PRO A 319 22.65 8.45 11.59
CA PRO A 319 23.72 9.11 12.32
C PRO A 319 24.07 8.36 13.61
N GLY A 320 25.30 7.86 13.67
CA GLY A 320 25.86 7.14 14.82
C GLY A 320 25.34 5.71 15.07
N ARG A 321 24.45 5.17 14.21
CA ARG A 321 23.86 3.83 14.39
C ARG A 321 23.32 3.25 13.09
N ASN A 322 22.96 1.99 13.13
CA ASN A 322 22.24 1.33 12.06
C ASN A 322 20.78 1.07 12.47
N LEU A 323 19.85 1.46 11.61
CA LEU A 323 18.46 1.05 11.69
C LEU A 323 18.27 -0.28 10.98
N ASN A 324 17.75 -1.28 11.66
CA ASN A 324 17.45 -2.58 11.09
C ASN A 324 15.94 -2.71 10.84
N ALA A 325 15.55 -3.40 9.78
CA ALA A 325 14.16 -3.72 9.51
C ALA A 325 14.00 -5.14 8.99
N ARG A 326 13.00 -5.86 9.48
CA ARG A 326 12.59 -7.16 8.99
C ARG A 326 11.66 -7.00 7.79
N VAL A 327 11.70 -7.98 6.91
CA VAL A 327 10.88 -8.00 5.71
C VAL A 327 9.70 -8.95 5.91
N TRP A 328 8.49 -8.42 5.67
CA TRP A 328 7.25 -9.18 5.61
C TRP A 328 6.75 -9.22 4.16
N ARG A 329 5.99 -10.25 3.83
CA ARG A 329 5.36 -10.41 2.53
C ARG A 329 3.85 -10.50 2.67
N VAL A 330 3.15 -9.76 1.83
CA VAL A 330 1.69 -9.84 1.63
C VAL A 330 1.45 -10.29 0.20
N ASP A 331 0.64 -11.33 0.03
CA ASP A 331 0.22 -11.80 -1.29
C ASP A 331 -1.08 -11.09 -1.69
N VAL A 332 -0.99 -10.24 -2.71
CA VAL A 332 -2.11 -9.52 -3.31
C VAL A 332 -2.44 -10.20 -4.65
N GLY A 333 -3.15 -11.32 -4.58
CA GLY A 333 -3.29 -12.20 -5.74
C GLY A 333 -1.94 -12.69 -6.23
N ARG A 334 -1.59 -12.35 -7.48
CA ARG A 334 -0.31 -12.65 -8.12
C ARG A 334 0.80 -11.68 -7.79
N THR A 335 0.44 -10.45 -7.33
CA THR A 335 1.42 -9.40 -6.99
C THR A 335 1.89 -9.54 -5.56
N GLU A 336 3.18 -9.37 -5.33
CA GLU A 336 3.81 -9.44 -4.02
C GLU A 336 4.06 -8.04 -3.48
N LEU A 337 3.65 -7.78 -2.24
CA LEU A 337 3.93 -6.57 -1.50
C LEU A 337 4.89 -6.90 -0.35
N TYR A 338 6.06 -6.27 -0.33
CA TYR A 338 7.03 -6.40 0.74
C TYR A 338 6.97 -5.21 1.68
N LEU A 339 6.83 -5.48 2.96
CA LEU A 339 6.66 -4.47 4.00
C LEU A 339 7.85 -4.51 4.96
N LEU A 340 8.38 -3.33 5.30
CA LEU A 340 9.49 -3.16 6.23
C LEU A 340 8.97 -2.85 7.64
N ASP A 341 9.53 -3.52 8.65
CA ASP A 341 9.14 -3.42 10.05
C ASP A 341 10.37 -3.18 10.91
N THR A 342 10.39 -2.05 11.65
CA THR A 342 11.48 -1.67 12.56
C THR A 342 11.22 -2.03 14.02
N ASP A 343 10.00 -2.52 14.36
CA ASP A 343 9.67 -2.94 15.73
C ASP A 343 10.30 -4.29 16.09
N ILE A 344 11.62 -4.29 16.15
CA ILE A 344 12.45 -5.47 16.40
C ILE A 344 13.41 -5.22 17.56
N PRO A 345 13.78 -6.27 18.32
CA PRO A 345 14.65 -6.12 19.50
C PRO A 345 16.06 -5.59 19.21
N GLU A 346 16.52 -5.74 17.97
CA GLU A 346 17.85 -5.30 17.53
C GLU A 346 17.96 -3.77 17.40
N ASN A 347 16.84 -3.06 17.40
CA ASN A 347 16.78 -1.60 17.34
C ASN A 347 16.65 -0.97 18.72
N LEU A 348 17.14 0.27 18.84
CA LEU A 348 16.87 1.13 19.98
C LEU A 348 15.36 1.41 20.11
N PRO A 349 14.82 1.65 21.33
CA PRO A 349 13.39 1.89 21.51
C PRO A 349 12.83 3.01 20.64
N GLU A 350 13.56 4.11 20.44
CA GLU A 350 13.19 5.24 19.60
C GLU A 350 13.17 4.88 18.10
N ASP A 351 13.98 3.93 17.67
CA ASP A 351 14.01 3.48 16.27
C ASP A 351 12.92 2.43 15.98
N ARG A 352 12.54 1.65 16.99
CA ARG A 352 11.43 0.70 16.87
C ARG A 352 10.12 1.41 16.54
N SER A 353 9.92 2.60 17.07
CA SER A 353 8.70 3.41 16.88
C SER A 353 8.55 4.01 15.47
N ILE A 354 9.58 3.95 14.62
CA ILE A 354 9.52 4.51 13.25
C ILE A 354 8.36 3.90 12.44
N THR A 355 8.11 2.60 12.59
CA THR A 355 6.98 1.91 11.94
C THR A 355 5.77 1.71 12.87
N TYR A 356 5.55 2.57 13.86
CA TYR A 356 4.37 2.45 14.71
C TYR A 356 3.13 3.03 14.03
N ASN A 357 3.17 4.29 13.67
CA ASN A 357 2.02 5.01 13.15
C ASN A 357 2.28 5.55 11.73
N LEU A 358 1.31 5.36 10.85
CA LEU A 358 1.27 6.04 9.56
C LEU A 358 0.98 7.52 9.79
N TYR A 359 1.84 8.40 9.27
CA TYR A 359 1.78 9.86 9.48
C TYR A 359 1.86 10.31 10.94
N GLY A 360 2.34 9.44 11.84
CA GLY A 360 2.56 9.78 13.24
C GLY A 360 3.90 10.47 13.48
N GLY A 361 3.99 11.16 14.62
CA GLY A 361 5.20 11.86 15.04
C GLY A 361 5.39 13.23 14.35
N ASP A 362 6.63 13.68 14.35
CA ASP A 362 7.06 14.96 13.75
C ASP A 362 7.68 14.77 12.37
N TRP A 363 8.23 15.85 11.81
CA TRP A 363 8.92 15.84 10.52
C TRP A 363 10.16 14.93 10.53
N GLU A 364 10.82 14.75 11.68
CA GLU A 364 11.99 13.87 11.78
C GLU A 364 11.58 12.41 11.66
N ASN A 365 10.50 11.98 12.33
CA ASN A 365 9.96 10.65 12.18
C ASN A 365 9.51 10.38 10.73
N ARG A 366 8.89 11.38 10.09
CA ARG A 366 8.52 11.30 8.69
C ARG A 366 9.73 11.08 7.78
N LEU A 367 10.81 11.83 7.99
CA LEU A 367 12.06 11.65 7.24
C LEU A 367 12.64 10.25 7.44
N LYS A 368 12.62 9.72 8.68
CA LYS A 368 13.07 8.35 9.00
C LYS A 368 12.26 7.30 8.25
N GLN A 369 10.94 7.45 8.18
CA GLN A 369 10.06 6.57 7.40
C GLN A 369 10.38 6.62 5.90
N GLU A 370 10.60 7.80 5.35
CA GLU A 370 10.92 7.99 3.93
C GLU A 370 12.30 7.42 3.56
N LEU A 371 13.30 7.59 4.43
CA LEU A 371 14.62 6.95 4.30
C LEU A 371 14.51 5.42 4.36
N LEU A 372 13.73 4.90 5.30
CA LEU A 372 13.49 3.46 5.41
C LEU A 372 12.80 2.92 4.16
N LEU A 373 11.76 3.61 3.67
CA LEU A 373 11.02 3.20 2.47
C LEU A 373 11.92 3.21 1.23
N GLY A 374 12.61 4.32 0.97
CA GLY A 374 13.42 4.49 -0.24
C GLY A 374 14.70 3.68 -0.21
N VAL A 375 15.57 3.96 0.77
CA VAL A 375 16.87 3.27 0.90
C VAL A 375 16.68 1.82 1.35
N GLY A 376 15.91 1.61 2.41
CA GLY A 376 15.65 0.28 2.96
C GLY A 376 14.92 -0.61 1.98
N GLY A 377 13.94 -0.07 1.25
CA GLY A 377 13.18 -0.81 0.26
C GLY A 377 14.03 -1.31 -0.93
N ILE A 378 14.96 -0.49 -1.45
CA ILE A 378 15.92 -0.94 -2.47
C ILE A 378 16.78 -2.08 -1.91
N ARG A 379 17.33 -1.93 -0.71
CA ARG A 379 18.14 -2.97 -0.06
C ARG A 379 17.37 -4.26 0.16
N ALA A 380 16.09 -4.17 0.53
CA ALA A 380 15.23 -5.33 0.66
C ALA A 380 15.05 -6.06 -0.68
N LEU A 381 14.77 -5.34 -1.77
CA LEU A 381 14.68 -5.93 -3.09
C LEU A 381 15.96 -6.64 -3.50
N ARG A 382 17.15 -6.04 -3.25
CA ARG A 382 18.45 -6.68 -3.52
C ARG A 382 18.64 -7.95 -2.72
N LYS A 383 18.28 -7.91 -1.42
CA LYS A 383 18.38 -9.09 -0.55
C LYS A 383 17.46 -10.22 -0.98
N LEU A 384 16.34 -9.90 -1.61
CA LEU A 384 15.41 -10.86 -2.21
C LEU A 384 15.84 -11.34 -3.61
N GLY A 385 16.96 -10.84 -4.14
CA GLY A 385 17.45 -11.17 -5.47
C GLY A 385 16.76 -10.42 -6.61
N PHE A 386 15.97 -9.38 -6.31
CA PHE A 386 15.27 -8.60 -7.32
C PHE A 386 16.09 -7.41 -7.80
N ASN A 387 16.12 -7.24 -9.11
CA ASN A 387 16.76 -6.10 -9.79
C ASN A 387 15.81 -5.48 -10.83
N PRO A 388 14.76 -4.77 -10.42
CA PRO A 388 13.79 -4.16 -11.32
C PRO A 388 14.47 -3.17 -12.26
N GLN A 389 13.91 -3.04 -13.47
CA GLN A 389 14.36 -2.07 -14.47
C GLN A 389 13.76 -0.68 -14.24
N VAL A 390 12.55 -0.64 -13.68
CA VAL A 390 11.80 0.58 -13.39
C VAL A 390 11.49 0.65 -11.90
N TYR A 391 11.75 1.81 -11.31
CA TYR A 391 11.43 2.13 -9.92
C TYR A 391 10.38 3.24 -9.95
N HIS A 392 9.16 2.90 -9.57
CA HIS A 392 8.03 3.81 -9.53
C HIS A 392 7.91 4.40 -8.13
N CYS A 393 8.21 5.68 -8.00
CA CYS A 393 7.98 6.46 -6.79
C CYS A 393 6.54 6.96 -6.77
N ASN A 394 5.74 6.49 -5.83
CA ASN A 394 4.44 7.11 -5.58
C ASN A 394 4.64 8.29 -4.64
N GLU A 395 4.35 9.51 -5.10
CA GLU A 395 4.54 10.76 -4.37
C GLU A 395 6.02 11.03 -3.95
N GLY A 396 6.23 12.12 -3.21
CA GLY A 396 7.55 12.53 -2.72
C GLY A 396 8.13 11.62 -1.64
N HIS A 397 7.29 10.89 -0.91
CA HIS A 397 7.72 10.04 0.21
C HIS A 397 8.60 8.84 -0.21
N ALA A 398 8.63 8.52 -1.50
CA ALA A 398 9.50 7.47 -2.05
C ALA A 398 10.78 8.02 -2.71
N ALA A 399 11.03 9.34 -2.65
CA ALA A 399 12.12 10.00 -3.40
C ALA A 399 13.52 9.49 -3.06
N PHE A 400 13.76 9.01 -1.83
CA PHE A 400 15.07 8.47 -1.42
C PHE A 400 15.48 7.18 -2.16
N ILE A 401 14.60 6.60 -2.96
CA ILE A 401 14.98 5.58 -3.96
C ILE A 401 16.07 6.11 -4.88
N GLY A 402 15.92 7.36 -5.36
CA GLY A 402 16.90 8.00 -6.23
C GLY A 402 18.28 8.09 -5.59
N LEU A 403 18.34 8.40 -4.29
CA LEU A 403 19.61 8.48 -3.56
C LEU A 403 20.31 7.11 -3.45
N GLU A 404 19.59 6.08 -3.05
CA GLU A 404 20.19 4.73 -2.94
C GLU A 404 20.57 4.17 -4.32
N ARG A 405 19.76 4.42 -5.35
CA ARG A 405 20.11 4.04 -6.72
C ARG A 405 21.35 4.77 -7.23
N LEU A 406 21.50 6.06 -6.91
CA LEU A 406 22.73 6.81 -7.24
C LEU A 406 23.93 6.21 -6.51
N ARG A 407 23.80 5.90 -5.20
CA ARG A 407 24.86 5.25 -4.42
C ARG A 407 25.28 3.90 -5.04
N GLU A 408 24.31 3.07 -5.43
CA GLU A 408 24.61 1.79 -6.10
C GLU A 408 25.39 2.01 -7.39
N LEU A 409 24.94 2.93 -8.26
CA LEU A 409 25.58 3.23 -9.54
C LEU A 409 27.01 3.75 -9.36
N ILE A 410 27.26 4.63 -8.41
CA ILE A 410 28.61 5.16 -8.10
C ILE A 410 29.51 4.01 -7.63
N ALA A 411 29.02 3.17 -6.73
CA ALA A 411 29.79 2.05 -6.20
C ALA A 411 30.10 0.97 -7.27
N GLU A 412 29.20 0.75 -8.22
CA GLU A 412 29.36 -0.22 -9.30
C GLU A 412 30.32 0.28 -10.40
N GLN A 413 30.30 1.58 -10.68
CA GLN A 413 31.11 2.18 -11.75
C GLN A 413 32.49 2.70 -11.28
N ASN A 414 32.81 2.55 -9.98
CA ASN A 414 33.99 3.15 -9.36
C ASN A 414 34.14 4.64 -9.68
N LEU A 415 33.03 5.36 -9.76
CA LEU A 415 33.03 6.81 -9.94
C LEU A 415 33.37 7.45 -8.58
N GLU A 416 34.40 8.32 -8.58
CA GLU A 416 34.78 9.13 -7.42
C GLU A 416 33.83 10.32 -7.21
#